data_df92eb41aded75fa918bb56072a285b4
#
_entry.id   df92eb41aded75fa918bb56072a285b4
#
_cell.length_a   1.000
_cell.length_b   1.000
_cell.length_c   1.000
_cell.angle_alpha   90.00
_cell.angle_beta   90.00
_cell.angle_gamma   90.00
#
_symmetry.space_group_name_H-M   'P 1'
#
loop_
_entity.id
_entity.type
_entity.pdbx_description
1 polymer ?
#
loop_
_entity_poly.entity_id
_entity_poly.type
_entity_poly.pdbx_seq_one_letter_code
_entity_poly.pdbx_strand_id
1 'polypeptide(L)'
;MAIRISGGYLRGRRITSPTSGQGIRPTTEKVKLAMFSIIGPKGVSGKKALDLFACSGALGLEAISRGAESAHFVEKSGKNYRLIQENIDKLGIGNSCIVTRADCVKFISECEDDYGLVMLDPPFEIDYWQILMINVGKEGFVSPSGIVVAEHKKGVVLEERYGEMSRFNLKTYGDSQVSFYEVVGG
;
A
#
# COMPACT_ATOMS: atom_id res chain seq x y z
N MET A 1 -18.28 -1.76 8.05
CA MET A 1 -17.37 -1.68 9.22
C MET A 1 -16.60 -0.38 9.13
N ALA A 2 -16.04 0.18 10.21
CA ALA A 2 -15.28 1.42 10.16
C ALA A 2 -13.83 1.15 10.57
N ILE A 3 -12.86 1.69 9.81
CA ILE A 3 -11.44 1.64 10.10
C ILE A 3 -11.01 3.02 10.60
N ARG A 4 -10.11 3.09 11.58
CA ARG A 4 -9.58 4.33 12.11
C ARG A 4 -8.24 4.67 11.47
N ILE A 5 -8.03 5.96 11.15
CA ILE A 5 -6.71 6.50 10.84
C ILE A 5 -5.93 6.60 12.15
N SER A 6 -4.75 5.98 12.20
CA SER A 6 -4.03 5.73 13.45
C SER A 6 -3.01 6.81 13.80
N GLY A 7 -2.49 7.53 12.81
CA GLY A 7 -1.45 8.54 12.98
C GLY A 7 -1.62 9.76 12.09
N GLY A 8 -0.76 10.77 12.27
CA GLY A 8 -0.75 11.98 11.46
C GLY A 8 -1.90 12.95 11.76
N TYR A 9 -2.12 13.92 10.86
CA TYR A 9 -3.07 15.03 11.09
C TYR A 9 -4.55 14.63 11.03
N LEU A 10 -4.87 13.46 10.39
CA LEU A 10 -6.22 12.88 10.37
C LEU A 10 -6.43 11.83 11.46
N ARG A 11 -5.52 11.68 12.41
CA ARG A 11 -5.62 10.68 13.49
C ARG A 11 -6.99 10.71 14.16
N GLY A 12 -7.57 9.53 14.34
CA GLY A 12 -8.87 9.36 14.97
C GLY A 12 -10.06 9.44 14.01
N ARG A 13 -9.89 10.00 12.81
CA ARG A 13 -10.94 10.01 11.78
C ARG A 13 -11.25 8.56 11.35
N ARG A 14 -12.52 8.34 11.01
CA ARG A 14 -13.02 7.02 10.61
C ARG A 14 -13.36 7.00 9.14
N ILE A 15 -12.90 5.97 8.44
CA ILE A 15 -13.24 5.65 7.06
C ILE A 15 -14.15 4.42 7.01
N THR A 16 -14.95 4.33 5.97
CA THR A 16 -15.81 3.16 5.72
C THR A 16 -14.96 2.04 5.14
N SER A 17 -15.13 0.82 5.65
CA SER A 17 -14.54 -0.41 5.10
C SER A 17 -15.63 -1.26 4.48
N PRO A 18 -15.32 -2.08 3.47
CA PRO A 18 -16.27 -3.05 2.96
C PRO A 18 -16.81 -3.92 4.11
N THR A 19 -18.08 -4.27 4.06
CA THR A 19 -18.65 -5.32 4.91
C THR A 19 -17.97 -6.63 4.53
N SER A 20 -17.46 -7.36 5.52
CA SER A 20 -16.76 -8.63 5.35
C SER A 20 -17.52 -9.57 4.41
N GLY A 21 -17.02 -9.70 3.18
CA GLY A 21 -17.37 -10.76 2.23
C GLY A 21 -16.25 -11.79 2.24
N GLN A 22 -16.50 -12.98 1.68
CA GLN A 22 -15.49 -14.02 1.56
C GLN A 22 -14.19 -13.46 0.97
N GLY A 23 -13.05 -13.64 1.66
CA GLY A 23 -11.71 -13.28 1.20
C GLY A 23 -11.22 -11.87 1.57
N ILE A 24 -12.05 -10.98 2.12
CA ILE A 24 -11.60 -9.66 2.56
C ILE A 24 -11.24 -9.73 4.05
N ARG A 25 -9.95 -9.84 4.35
CA ARG A 25 -9.40 -9.62 5.68
C ARG A 25 -8.79 -8.20 5.68
N PRO A 26 -9.42 -7.21 6.34
CA PRO A 26 -8.80 -5.90 6.45
C PRO A 26 -7.45 -6.04 7.14
N THR A 27 -6.39 -5.42 6.61
CA THR A 27 -5.14 -5.21 7.34
C THR A 27 -5.50 -4.78 8.75
N THR A 28 -5.12 -5.55 9.75
CA THR A 28 -5.51 -5.23 11.13
C THR A 28 -4.89 -3.90 11.52
N GLU A 29 -5.57 -3.10 12.34
CA GLU A 29 -5.03 -1.84 12.84
C GLU A 29 -3.64 -2.00 13.44
N LYS A 30 -3.39 -3.15 14.08
CA LYS A 30 -2.09 -3.52 14.65
C LYS A 30 -1.01 -3.67 13.57
N VAL A 31 -1.30 -4.36 12.48
CA VAL A 31 -0.34 -4.56 11.37
C VAL A 31 -0.06 -3.23 10.68
N LYS A 32 -1.10 -2.44 10.39
CA LYS A 32 -0.95 -1.09 9.81
C LYS A 32 -0.07 -0.19 10.68
N LEU A 33 -0.32 -0.13 11.99
CA LEU A 33 0.52 0.63 12.93
C LEU A 33 1.98 0.17 12.90
N ALA A 34 2.21 -1.13 12.89
CA ALA A 34 3.56 -1.71 12.84
C ALA A 34 4.26 -1.38 11.52
N MET A 35 3.56 -1.47 10.37
CA MET A 35 4.10 -1.06 9.07
C MET A 35 4.63 0.37 9.12
N PHE A 36 3.78 1.32 9.49
CA PHE A 36 4.16 2.74 9.53
C PHE A 36 5.18 3.07 10.61
N SER A 37 5.26 2.30 11.70
CA SER A 37 6.32 2.42 12.72
C SER A 37 7.69 2.03 12.16
N ILE A 38 7.76 0.97 11.34
CA ILE A 38 9.00 0.47 10.73
C ILE A 38 9.47 1.43 9.62
N ILE A 39 8.55 1.87 8.75
CA ILE A 39 8.86 2.81 7.68
C ILE A 39 9.38 4.15 8.27
N GLY A 40 8.81 4.56 9.37
CA GLY A 40 9.13 5.83 10.03
C GLY A 40 8.70 7.06 9.23
N PRO A 41 8.87 8.26 9.81
CA PRO A 41 8.47 9.51 9.16
C PRO A 41 9.19 9.77 7.84
N LYS A 42 10.48 9.45 7.74
CA LYS A 42 11.30 9.67 6.54
C LYS A 42 10.85 8.84 5.34
N GLY A 43 10.29 7.66 5.58
CA GLY A 43 9.79 6.80 4.51
C GLY A 43 8.41 7.21 3.99
N VAL A 44 7.76 8.21 4.62
CA VAL A 44 6.40 8.64 4.25
C VAL A 44 6.36 10.12 3.87
N SER A 45 6.96 11.00 4.68
CA SER A 45 6.82 12.45 4.54
C SER A 45 7.36 12.96 3.21
N GLY A 46 6.54 13.73 2.48
CA GLY A 46 6.89 14.28 1.16
C GLY A 46 6.98 13.26 0.03
N LYS A 47 6.63 11.99 0.26
CA LYS A 47 6.66 10.92 -0.75
C LYS A 47 5.34 10.86 -1.52
N LYS A 48 5.42 10.53 -2.82
CA LYS A 48 4.27 10.03 -3.57
C LYS A 48 4.03 8.59 -3.13
N ALA A 49 2.87 8.30 -2.56
CA ALA A 49 2.49 6.96 -2.11
C ALA A 49 1.62 6.26 -3.14
N LEU A 50 1.84 4.95 -3.33
CA LEU A 50 1.00 4.07 -4.15
C LEU A 50 0.41 2.98 -3.25
N ASP A 51 -0.92 2.86 -3.26
CA ASP A 51 -1.69 1.83 -2.55
C ASP A 51 -2.26 0.85 -3.57
N LEU A 52 -1.58 -0.27 -3.76
CA LEU A 52 -1.99 -1.35 -4.66
C LEU A 52 -2.91 -2.32 -3.93
N PHE A 53 -4.00 -2.73 -4.59
CA PHE A 53 -5.10 -3.49 -3.98
C PHE A 53 -5.81 -2.69 -2.88
N ALA A 54 -6.05 -1.41 -3.14
CA ALA A 54 -6.37 -0.40 -2.13
C ALA A 54 -7.63 -0.67 -1.29
N CYS A 55 -8.59 -1.47 -1.77
CA CYS A 55 -9.80 -1.91 -1.07
C CYS A 55 -10.62 -0.74 -0.50
N SER A 56 -10.36 -0.31 0.74
CA SER A 56 -10.99 0.88 1.36
C SER A 56 -10.11 2.13 1.29
N GLY A 57 -8.89 2.01 0.79
CA GLY A 57 -7.88 3.07 0.79
C GLY A 57 -7.17 3.25 2.13
N ALA A 58 -7.26 2.28 3.05
CA ALA A 58 -6.79 2.45 4.43
C ALA A 58 -5.29 2.74 4.54
N LEU A 59 -4.44 2.14 3.70
CA LEU A 59 -2.99 2.36 3.71
C LEU A 59 -2.62 3.70 3.08
N GLY A 60 -3.15 4.03 1.92
CA GLY A 60 -2.88 5.30 1.25
C GLY A 60 -3.40 6.51 2.05
N LEU A 61 -4.60 6.39 2.66
CA LEU A 61 -5.16 7.43 3.53
C LEU A 61 -4.35 7.62 4.82
N GLU A 62 -3.80 6.53 5.37
CA GLU A 62 -2.86 6.60 6.48
C GLU A 62 -1.55 7.29 6.08
N ALA A 63 -1.03 7.00 4.86
CA ALA A 63 0.17 7.66 4.32
C ALA A 63 -0.05 9.18 4.17
N ILE A 64 -1.17 9.63 3.57
CA ILE A 64 -1.54 11.05 3.48
C ILE A 64 -1.57 11.67 4.88
N SER A 65 -2.26 11.02 5.83
CA SER A 65 -2.35 11.53 7.20
C SER A 65 -0.99 11.71 7.86
N ARG A 66 0.01 10.91 7.49
CA ARG A 66 1.38 10.95 8.02
C ARG A 66 2.33 11.83 7.21
N GLY A 67 1.81 12.60 6.25
CA GLY A 67 2.57 13.60 5.51
C GLY A 67 3.09 13.16 4.14
N ALA A 68 2.55 12.09 3.55
CA ALA A 68 2.77 11.84 2.14
C ALA A 68 2.29 13.03 1.30
N GLU A 69 3.00 13.37 0.25
CA GLU A 69 2.65 14.45 -0.68
C GLU A 69 1.35 14.15 -1.41
N SER A 70 1.24 12.93 -1.90
CA SER A 70 0.07 12.43 -2.61
C SER A 70 -0.09 10.93 -2.38
N ALA A 71 -1.30 10.42 -2.64
CA ALA A 71 -1.58 8.98 -2.67
C ALA A 71 -2.33 8.60 -3.94
N HIS A 72 -1.82 7.59 -4.64
CA HIS A 72 -2.47 6.95 -5.78
C HIS A 72 -3.01 5.60 -5.34
N PHE A 73 -4.30 5.39 -5.51
CA PHE A 73 -5.00 4.17 -5.14
C PHE A 73 -5.33 3.38 -6.40
N VAL A 74 -4.95 2.12 -6.45
CA VAL A 74 -5.28 1.22 -7.55
C VAL A 74 -6.16 0.09 -7.04
N GLU A 75 -7.38 0.01 -7.59
CA GLU A 75 -8.38 -0.95 -7.15
C GLU A 75 -9.19 -1.46 -8.34
N LYS A 76 -9.31 -2.79 -8.47
CA LYS A 76 -10.02 -3.44 -9.58
C LYS A 76 -11.54 -3.42 -9.41
N SER A 77 -12.02 -3.57 -8.18
CA SER A 77 -13.46 -3.62 -7.86
C SER A 77 -14.10 -2.24 -8.01
N GLY A 78 -15.10 -2.12 -8.90
CA GLY A 78 -15.83 -0.87 -9.04
C GLY A 78 -16.60 -0.44 -7.78
N LYS A 79 -16.94 -1.38 -6.89
CA LYS A 79 -17.54 -1.10 -5.58
C LYS A 79 -16.52 -0.46 -4.64
N ASN A 80 -15.34 -1.04 -4.54
CA ASN A 80 -14.27 -0.53 -3.68
C ASN A 80 -13.69 0.78 -4.23
N TYR A 81 -13.55 0.92 -5.55
CA TYR A 81 -13.19 2.19 -6.20
C TYR A 81 -14.09 3.35 -5.74
N ARG A 82 -15.41 3.17 -5.77
CA ARG A 82 -16.35 4.20 -5.27
C ARG A 82 -16.20 4.44 -3.78
N LEU A 83 -16.00 3.38 -3.00
CA LEU A 83 -15.80 3.48 -1.56
C LEU A 83 -14.55 4.30 -1.21
N ILE A 84 -13.44 4.14 -1.95
CA ILE A 84 -12.23 4.96 -1.77
C ILE A 84 -12.56 6.43 -2.04
N GLN A 85 -13.26 6.75 -3.13
CA GLN A 85 -13.66 8.12 -3.44
C GLN A 85 -14.52 8.74 -2.32
N GLU A 86 -15.54 8.01 -1.84
CA GLU A 86 -16.37 8.45 -0.71
C GLU A 86 -15.55 8.70 0.58
N ASN A 87 -14.54 7.88 0.85
CA ASN A 87 -13.65 8.07 1.99
C ASN A 87 -12.77 9.32 1.83
N ILE A 88 -12.23 9.56 0.64
CA ILE A 88 -11.44 10.74 0.30
C ILE A 88 -12.28 12.03 0.47
N ASP A 89 -13.50 12.04 -0.08
CA ASP A 89 -14.43 13.17 0.01
C ASP A 89 -14.79 13.46 1.47
N LYS A 90 -15.11 12.43 2.24
CA LYS A 90 -15.41 12.53 3.68
C LYS A 90 -14.26 13.12 4.50
N LEU A 91 -13.04 12.88 4.08
CA LEU A 91 -11.85 13.41 4.75
C LEU A 91 -11.46 14.81 4.23
N GLY A 92 -11.97 15.25 3.09
CA GLY A 92 -11.68 16.55 2.48
C GLY A 92 -10.27 16.66 1.91
N ILE A 93 -9.72 15.57 1.36
CA ILE A 93 -8.32 15.48 0.91
C ILE A 93 -8.18 15.16 -0.59
N GLY A 94 -9.23 15.43 -1.38
CA GLY A 94 -9.28 15.08 -2.80
C GLY A 94 -8.10 15.62 -3.63
N ASN A 95 -7.58 16.79 -3.31
CA ASN A 95 -6.46 17.40 -4.04
C ASN A 95 -5.14 16.61 -3.96
N SER A 96 -4.99 15.73 -2.97
CA SER A 96 -3.79 14.91 -2.77
C SER A 96 -4.00 13.44 -3.14
N CYS A 97 -5.13 13.09 -3.77
CA CYS A 97 -5.51 11.71 -4.00
C CYS A 97 -5.90 11.46 -5.46
N ILE A 98 -5.37 10.39 -6.05
CA ILE A 98 -5.77 9.87 -7.36
C ILE A 98 -6.31 8.46 -7.14
N VAL A 99 -7.42 8.11 -7.78
CA VAL A 99 -7.98 6.77 -7.73
C VAL A 99 -8.12 6.22 -9.14
N THR A 100 -7.47 5.09 -9.39
CA THR A 100 -7.52 4.39 -10.69
C THR A 100 -8.21 3.05 -10.53
N ARG A 101 -9.23 2.81 -11.37
CA ARG A 101 -9.86 1.50 -11.45
C ARG A 101 -9.14 0.64 -12.46
N ALA A 102 -8.24 -0.23 -11.98
CA ALA A 102 -7.44 -1.10 -12.83
C ALA A 102 -7.06 -2.41 -12.10
N ASP A 103 -6.63 -3.39 -12.87
CA ASP A 103 -5.87 -4.52 -12.36
C ASP A 103 -4.46 -4.04 -12.01
N CYS A 104 -3.93 -4.44 -10.83
CA CYS A 104 -2.66 -3.91 -10.33
C CYS A 104 -1.47 -4.31 -11.20
N VAL A 105 -1.43 -5.56 -11.70
CA VAL A 105 -0.32 -5.99 -12.57
C VAL A 105 -0.32 -5.21 -13.88
N LYS A 106 -1.50 -5.02 -14.49
CA LYS A 106 -1.64 -4.22 -15.69
C LYS A 106 -1.24 -2.76 -15.43
N PHE A 107 -1.73 -2.17 -14.33
CA PHE A 107 -1.37 -0.80 -13.96
C PHE A 107 0.14 -0.61 -13.85
N ILE A 108 0.85 -1.49 -13.10
CA ILE A 108 2.30 -1.37 -12.92
C ILE A 108 3.03 -1.51 -14.27
N SER A 109 2.57 -2.40 -15.16
CA SER A 109 3.21 -2.60 -16.46
C SER A 109 3.13 -1.40 -17.39
N GLU A 110 2.06 -0.60 -17.28
CA GLU A 110 1.77 0.57 -18.11
C GLU A 110 2.15 1.91 -17.45
N CYS A 111 2.48 1.89 -16.15
CA CYS A 111 2.78 3.09 -15.38
C CYS A 111 4.19 3.61 -15.67
N GLU A 112 4.28 4.91 -15.97
CA GLU A 112 5.54 5.64 -16.18
C GLU A 112 5.91 6.52 -14.98
N ASP A 113 5.00 6.68 -13.99
CA ASP A 113 5.26 7.41 -12.75
C ASP A 113 6.18 6.62 -11.82
N ASP A 114 6.90 7.34 -10.97
CA ASP A 114 7.68 6.78 -9.87
C ASP A 114 7.04 7.09 -8.51
N TYR A 115 7.26 6.19 -7.55
CA TYR A 115 6.68 6.29 -6.21
C TYR A 115 7.74 6.14 -5.13
N GLY A 116 7.69 7.02 -4.13
CA GLY A 116 8.58 6.96 -2.98
C GLY A 116 8.12 5.99 -1.88
N LEU A 117 6.84 5.59 -1.90
CA LEU A 117 6.29 4.57 -1.01
C LEU A 117 5.27 3.72 -1.78
N VAL A 118 5.53 2.43 -1.92
CA VAL A 118 4.61 1.47 -2.55
C VAL A 118 4.12 0.48 -1.50
N MET A 119 2.81 0.33 -1.37
CA MET A 119 2.17 -0.57 -0.42
C MET A 119 1.32 -1.60 -1.17
N LEU A 120 1.49 -2.88 -0.83
CA LEU A 120 0.79 -4.01 -1.43
C LEU A 120 0.13 -4.83 -0.33
N ASP A 121 -1.20 -4.93 -0.38
CA ASP A 121 -2.01 -5.77 0.50
C ASP A 121 -3.06 -6.57 -0.32
N PRO A 122 -2.60 -7.48 -1.20
CA PRO A 122 -3.50 -8.27 -2.03
C PRO A 122 -4.26 -9.32 -1.20
N PRO A 123 -5.36 -9.88 -1.74
CA PRO A 123 -5.98 -11.07 -1.17
C PRO A 123 -4.95 -12.20 -0.99
N PHE A 124 -5.07 -12.98 0.10
CA PHE A 124 -4.11 -14.03 0.45
C PHE A 124 -4.01 -15.16 -0.56
N GLU A 125 -5.00 -15.30 -1.41
CA GLU A 125 -5.13 -16.37 -2.40
C GLU A 125 -4.41 -16.08 -3.71
N ILE A 126 -3.74 -14.91 -3.86
CA ILE A 126 -2.98 -14.66 -5.09
C ILE A 126 -1.79 -15.61 -5.20
N ASP A 127 -1.56 -16.11 -6.41
CA ASP A 127 -0.47 -17.03 -6.76
C ASP A 127 0.62 -16.37 -7.65
N TYR A 128 0.44 -15.08 -8.00
CA TYR A 128 1.31 -14.35 -8.94
C TYR A 128 2.25 -13.34 -8.24
N TRP A 129 2.64 -13.59 -6.97
CA TRP A 129 3.55 -12.73 -6.22
C TRP A 129 4.86 -12.44 -6.94
N GLN A 130 5.46 -13.44 -7.60
CA GLN A 130 6.73 -13.24 -8.32
C GLN A 130 6.57 -12.23 -9.46
N ILE A 131 5.51 -12.37 -10.26
CA ILE A 131 5.22 -11.42 -11.36
C ILE A 131 4.99 -10.02 -10.79
N LEU A 132 4.22 -9.90 -9.71
CA LEU A 132 3.92 -8.63 -9.06
C LEU A 132 5.18 -7.94 -8.57
N MET A 133 6.04 -8.64 -7.83
CA MET A 133 7.26 -8.08 -7.26
C MET A 133 8.34 -7.77 -8.30
N ILE A 134 8.46 -8.58 -9.37
CA ILE A 134 9.34 -8.28 -10.50
C ILE A 134 8.90 -6.97 -11.18
N ASN A 135 7.60 -6.77 -11.40
CA ASN A 135 7.09 -5.55 -12.00
C ASN A 135 7.28 -4.31 -11.09
N VAL A 136 7.08 -4.47 -9.77
CA VAL A 136 7.35 -3.39 -8.80
C VAL A 136 8.84 -3.05 -8.76
N GLY A 137 9.72 -4.06 -8.91
CA GLY A 137 11.17 -3.90 -8.93
C GLY A 137 11.76 -3.43 -10.27
N LYS A 138 10.94 -3.13 -11.27
CA LYS A 138 11.44 -2.57 -12.54
C LYS A 138 12.09 -1.20 -12.29
N GLU A 139 13.14 -0.93 -13.06
CA GLU A 139 13.85 0.35 -13.00
C GLU A 139 12.90 1.55 -13.14
N GLY A 140 13.06 2.54 -12.28
CA GLY A 140 12.30 3.79 -12.31
C GLY A 140 10.87 3.72 -11.75
N PHE A 141 10.35 2.54 -11.34
CA PHE A 141 9.01 2.47 -10.74
C PHE A 141 9.00 2.86 -9.26
N VAL A 142 10.05 2.51 -8.54
CA VAL A 142 10.27 2.95 -7.16
C VAL A 142 11.38 3.98 -7.16
N SER A 143 11.12 5.17 -6.61
CA SER A 143 12.08 6.27 -6.57
C SER A 143 13.35 5.87 -5.81
N PRO A 144 14.51 6.51 -6.04
CA PRO A 144 15.70 6.35 -5.21
C PRO A 144 15.36 6.53 -3.72
N SER A 145 15.85 5.62 -2.88
CA SER A 145 15.51 5.55 -1.44
C SER A 145 14.00 5.38 -1.17
N GLY A 146 13.26 4.89 -2.16
CA GLY A 146 11.86 4.53 -1.99
C GLY A 146 11.71 3.22 -1.24
N ILE A 147 10.55 3.06 -0.60
CA ILE A 147 10.22 1.89 0.23
C ILE A 147 9.05 1.14 -0.40
N VAL A 148 9.15 -0.19 -0.40
CA VAL A 148 8.06 -1.09 -0.77
C VAL A 148 7.67 -1.92 0.45
N VAL A 149 6.38 -1.97 0.76
CA VAL A 149 5.81 -2.76 1.84
C VAL A 149 4.82 -3.75 1.27
N ALA A 150 5.07 -5.03 1.44
CA ALA A 150 4.22 -6.10 0.94
C ALA A 150 3.68 -6.96 2.09
N GLU A 151 2.37 -6.91 2.35
CA GLU A 151 1.69 -7.85 3.24
C GLU A 151 1.30 -9.10 2.45
N HIS A 152 1.72 -10.26 2.94
CA HIS A 152 1.46 -11.56 2.31
C HIS A 152 1.15 -12.64 3.33
N LYS A 153 0.55 -13.73 2.89
CA LYS A 153 0.27 -14.88 3.74
C LYS A 153 1.58 -15.49 4.25
N LYS A 154 1.63 -15.91 5.50
CA LYS A 154 2.73 -16.70 6.05
C LYS A 154 2.94 -17.95 5.20
N GLY A 155 4.20 -18.17 4.78
CA GLY A 155 4.58 -19.27 3.89
C GLY A 155 4.71 -18.88 2.41
N VAL A 156 4.25 -17.68 2.00
CA VAL A 156 4.65 -17.11 0.71
C VAL A 156 6.11 -16.67 0.82
N VAL A 157 6.96 -17.24 -0.03
CA VAL A 157 8.38 -16.90 -0.07
C VAL A 157 8.60 -15.82 -1.12
N LEU A 158 8.97 -14.62 -0.67
CA LEU A 158 9.44 -13.55 -1.54
C LEU A 158 10.95 -13.52 -1.53
N GLU A 159 11.56 -13.17 -2.67
CA GLU A 159 13.01 -13.09 -2.81
C GLU A 159 13.62 -11.95 -1.95
N GLU A 160 14.90 -12.06 -1.65
CA GLU A 160 15.66 -11.02 -0.95
C GLU A 160 15.83 -9.75 -1.81
N ARG A 161 15.80 -9.92 -3.14
CA ARG A 161 15.99 -8.84 -4.12
C ARG A 161 15.03 -8.96 -5.29
N TYR A 162 14.57 -7.77 -5.76
CA TYR A 162 13.84 -7.59 -7.02
C TYR A 162 14.36 -6.33 -7.70
N GLY A 163 15.11 -6.48 -8.82
CA GLY A 163 15.77 -5.34 -9.43
C GLY A 163 16.72 -4.63 -8.46
N GLU A 164 16.54 -3.33 -8.29
CA GLU A 164 17.34 -2.51 -7.36
C GLU A 164 16.86 -2.55 -5.91
N MET A 165 15.72 -3.19 -5.65
CA MET A 165 15.15 -3.31 -4.30
C MET A 165 15.81 -4.45 -3.52
N SER A 166 16.21 -4.20 -2.29
CA SER A 166 16.68 -5.20 -1.32
C SER A 166 15.77 -5.23 -0.10
N ARG A 167 15.43 -6.44 0.39
CA ARG A 167 14.64 -6.60 1.60
C ARG A 167 15.47 -6.26 2.83
N PHE A 168 15.06 -5.24 3.57
CA PHE A 168 15.73 -4.83 4.81
C PHE A 168 15.02 -5.31 6.07
N ASN A 169 13.75 -5.75 5.96
CA ASN A 169 13.02 -6.25 7.12
C ASN A 169 11.92 -7.25 6.71
N LEU A 170 11.63 -8.19 7.62
CA LEU A 170 10.51 -9.13 7.53
C LEU A 170 9.89 -9.30 8.91
N LYS A 171 8.59 -9.10 9.02
CA LYS A 171 7.83 -9.27 10.28
C LYS A 171 6.66 -10.22 10.11
N THR A 172 6.39 -11.00 11.14
CA THR A 172 5.28 -11.97 11.19
C THR A 172 4.22 -11.51 12.18
N TYR A 173 2.96 -11.53 11.76
CA TYR A 173 1.80 -11.16 12.55
C TYR A 173 0.70 -12.22 12.36
N GLY A 174 0.72 -13.26 13.20
CA GLY A 174 -0.20 -14.39 13.06
C GLY A 174 0.01 -15.11 11.72
N ASP A 175 -1.00 -15.08 10.87
CA ASP A 175 -0.97 -15.70 9.54
C ASP A 175 -0.48 -14.76 8.43
N SER A 176 -0.16 -13.50 8.76
CA SER A 176 0.44 -12.54 7.85
C SER A 176 1.94 -12.41 8.07
N GLN A 177 2.65 -12.13 6.97
CA GLN A 177 4.00 -11.59 6.98
C GLN A 177 4.02 -10.27 6.23
N VAL A 178 4.89 -9.36 6.65
CA VAL A 178 5.12 -8.08 5.98
C VAL A 178 6.60 -8.00 5.64
N SER A 179 6.88 -7.96 4.34
CA SER A 179 8.21 -7.75 3.79
C SER A 179 8.41 -6.27 3.47
N PHE A 180 9.57 -5.74 3.84
CA PHE A 180 9.94 -4.34 3.60
C PHE A 180 11.19 -4.32 2.72
N TYR A 181 11.09 -3.61 1.61
CA TYR A 181 12.20 -3.42 0.67
C TYR A 181 12.53 -1.94 0.56
N GLU A 182 13.77 -1.64 0.25
CA GLU A 182 14.24 -0.31 -0.12
C GLU A 182 15.05 -0.37 -1.40
N VAL A 183 14.98 0.70 -2.20
CA VAL A 183 15.86 0.88 -3.33
C VAL A 183 17.23 1.29 -2.80
N VAL A 184 18.22 0.42 -2.99
CA VAL A 184 19.61 0.68 -2.64
C VAL A 184 20.20 1.47 -3.79
N GLY A 185 20.40 2.76 -3.59
CA GLY A 185 21.07 3.60 -4.59
C GLY A 185 22.43 3.04 -4.96
N GLY A 186 22.70 2.93 -6.26
CA GLY A 186 24.00 2.63 -6.78
C GLY A 186 24.99 3.78 -6.53
#